data_6f0b6078a72adfc9069c86e5edb551ee
#
_entry.id   6f0b6078a72adfc9069c86e5edb551ee
#
_cell.length_a   1.000
_cell.length_b   1.000
_cell.length_c   1.000
_cell.angle_alpha   90.00
_cell.angle_beta   90.00
_cell.angle_gamma   90.00
#
_symmetry.space_group_name_H-M   'P 1'
#
loop_
_entity.id
_entity.type
_entity.pdbx_description
1 polymer ?
#
loop_
_entity_poly.entity_id
_entity_poly.type
_entity_poly.pdbx_seq_one_letter_code
_entity_poly.pdbx_strand_id
1 'polypeptide(L)'
;MSIKQINATYLVNEDRILFRFNTQDQAEYRLWFTRRVTLFLLAASSHLLSKKLEQEHSAQAVKALNKFENEALIEASKTANAGQQTYESGTQFPIGSDPLLVMDITCALTKNGEKLDENNSSEKHTFDDGLSVDFVLPGGANLNLKLAGNMMRAMCLLLDQLRQQAGWGEASLAIKSEGQNDLDGDPILNEKFSQKLSIH
;
A
#
# COMPACT_ATOMS: atom_id res chain seq x y z
N MET A 1 -9.72 9.82 10.41
CA MET A 1 -8.30 10.07 10.75
C MET A 1 -7.64 10.71 9.53
N SER A 2 -7.15 11.94 9.65
CA SER A 2 -6.50 12.68 8.54
C SER A 2 -4.99 12.58 8.70
N ILE A 3 -4.32 11.98 7.71
CA ILE A 3 -2.86 11.80 7.73
C ILE A 3 -2.20 13.11 7.33
N LYS A 4 -1.17 13.53 8.09
CA LYS A 4 -0.35 14.71 7.80
C LYS A 4 0.90 14.32 7.01
N GLN A 5 1.65 13.33 7.50
CA GLN A 5 2.91 12.90 6.91
C GLN A 5 3.06 11.37 6.99
N ILE A 6 3.78 10.81 6.04
CA ILE A 6 4.23 9.42 6.03
C ILE A 6 5.76 9.41 5.96
N ASN A 7 6.37 8.49 6.69
CA ASN A 7 7.80 8.23 6.65
C ASN A 7 8.05 6.71 6.68
N ALA A 8 9.06 6.26 5.98
CA ALA A 8 9.49 4.88 6.05
C ALA A 8 11.01 4.77 5.95
N THR A 9 11.58 3.78 6.64
CA THR A 9 13.01 3.53 6.66
C THR A 9 13.26 2.02 6.66
N TYR A 10 14.13 1.55 5.76
CA TYR A 10 14.57 0.17 5.76
C TYR A 10 15.68 -0.04 6.78
N LEU A 11 15.51 -1.02 7.66
CA LEU A 11 16.51 -1.42 8.64
C LEU A 11 17.20 -2.70 8.17
N VAL A 12 18.42 -2.57 7.70
CA VAL A 12 19.21 -3.67 7.10
C VAL A 12 19.41 -4.83 8.07
N ASN A 13 19.70 -4.53 9.35
CA ASN A 13 19.98 -5.55 10.35
C ASN A 13 18.77 -6.39 10.75
N GLU A 14 17.57 -5.88 10.52
CA GLU A 14 16.31 -6.55 10.87
C GLU A 14 15.54 -7.06 9.65
N ASP A 15 16.01 -6.70 8.44
CA ASP A 15 15.33 -6.96 7.17
C ASP A 15 13.84 -6.56 7.20
N ARG A 16 13.56 -5.37 7.75
CA ARG A 16 12.21 -4.80 7.91
C ARG A 16 12.19 -3.34 7.53
N ILE A 17 10.98 -2.86 7.21
CA ILE A 17 10.71 -1.42 7.06
C ILE A 17 10.01 -0.92 8.32
N LEU A 18 10.58 0.10 8.94
CA LEU A 18 9.87 0.93 9.91
C LEU A 18 8.99 1.91 9.14
N PHE A 19 7.70 1.67 9.16
CA PHE A 19 6.69 2.55 8.56
C PHE A 19 6.06 3.40 9.65
N ARG A 20 6.05 4.72 9.46
CA ARG A 20 5.48 5.68 10.40
C ARG A 20 4.57 6.63 9.67
N PHE A 21 3.49 7.03 10.33
CA PHE A 21 2.68 8.14 9.88
C PHE A 21 2.13 8.92 11.07
N ASN A 22 1.95 10.21 10.87
CA ASN A 22 1.33 11.08 11.83
C ASN A 22 0.02 11.66 11.27
N THR A 23 -0.83 12.12 12.18
CA THR A 23 -2.12 12.73 11.85
C THR A 23 -2.10 14.22 12.17
N GLN A 24 -3.13 14.94 11.71
CA GLN A 24 -3.33 16.34 12.05
C GLN A 24 -3.45 16.57 13.56
N ASP A 25 -3.99 15.58 14.28
CA ASP A 25 -4.17 15.60 15.75
C ASP A 25 -2.89 15.21 16.52
N GLN A 26 -1.72 15.21 15.84
CA GLN A 26 -0.41 14.85 16.40
C GLN A 26 -0.32 13.40 16.94
N ALA A 27 -1.21 12.52 16.54
CA ALA A 27 -1.06 11.09 16.82
C ALA A 27 -0.05 10.48 15.84
N GLU A 28 0.86 9.66 16.34
CA GLU A 28 1.83 8.91 15.55
C GLU A 28 1.62 7.42 15.70
N TYR A 29 1.70 6.73 14.58
CA TYR A 29 1.59 5.28 14.48
C TYR A 29 2.89 4.74 13.90
N ARG A 30 3.43 3.69 14.53
CA ARG A 30 4.67 3.03 14.16
C ARG A 30 4.44 1.57 13.90
N LEU A 31 4.81 1.10 12.71
CA LEU A 31 4.53 -0.24 12.25
C LEU A 31 5.80 -0.88 11.68
N TRP A 32 5.99 -2.17 11.97
CA TRP A 32 6.97 -3.00 11.28
C TRP A 32 6.35 -3.69 10.09
N PHE A 33 6.88 -3.41 8.90
CA PHE A 33 6.53 -4.11 7.68
C PHE A 33 7.62 -5.13 7.36
N THR A 34 7.23 -6.39 7.25
CA THR A 34 8.08 -7.45 6.72
C THR A 34 8.11 -7.37 5.19
N ARG A 35 9.06 -8.05 4.57
CA ARG A 35 9.12 -8.25 3.12
C ARG A 35 7.75 -8.70 2.56
N ARG A 36 7.13 -9.71 3.17
CA ARG A 36 5.82 -10.25 2.76
C ARG A 36 4.74 -9.18 2.73
N VAL A 37 4.60 -8.43 3.82
CA VAL A 37 3.59 -7.35 3.96
C VAL A 37 3.83 -6.26 2.92
N THR A 38 5.08 -5.83 2.74
CA THR A 38 5.43 -4.80 1.76
C THR A 38 5.13 -5.21 0.32
N LEU A 39 5.56 -6.43 -0.07
CA LEU A 39 5.31 -6.93 -1.43
C LEU A 39 3.82 -7.09 -1.71
N PHE A 40 3.05 -7.61 -0.74
CA PHE A 40 1.61 -7.74 -0.88
C PHE A 40 0.93 -6.36 -1.01
N LEU A 41 1.27 -5.39 -0.16
CA LEU A 41 0.70 -4.04 -0.22
C LEU A 41 0.96 -3.37 -1.56
N LEU A 42 2.18 -3.46 -2.08
CA LEU A 42 2.54 -2.91 -3.39
C LEU A 42 1.77 -3.59 -4.52
N ALA A 43 1.69 -4.92 -4.50
CA ALA A 43 0.99 -5.68 -5.53
C ALA A 43 -0.53 -5.42 -5.49
N ALA A 44 -1.14 -5.42 -4.31
CA ALA A 44 -2.57 -5.14 -4.12
C ALA A 44 -2.92 -3.71 -4.56
N SER A 45 -2.12 -2.72 -4.15
CA SER A 45 -2.33 -1.32 -4.55
C SER A 45 -2.20 -1.13 -6.06
N SER A 46 -1.20 -1.73 -6.69
CA SER A 46 -1.01 -1.69 -8.15
C SER A 46 -2.18 -2.34 -8.89
N HIS A 47 -2.63 -3.51 -8.43
CA HIS A 47 -3.77 -4.21 -9.02
C HIS A 47 -5.06 -3.40 -8.93
N LEU A 48 -5.36 -2.84 -7.75
CA LEU A 48 -6.56 -2.04 -7.52
C LEU A 48 -6.56 -0.76 -8.37
N LEU A 49 -5.41 -0.08 -8.46
CA LEU A 49 -5.26 1.09 -9.34
C LEU A 49 -5.45 0.76 -10.81
N SER A 50 -4.84 -0.34 -11.28
CA SER A 50 -4.97 -0.77 -12.68
C SER A 50 -6.42 -1.16 -12.99
N LYS A 51 -7.05 -1.95 -12.13
CA LYS A 51 -8.45 -2.38 -12.31
C LYS A 51 -9.40 -1.19 -12.40
N LYS A 52 -9.16 -0.14 -11.61
CA LYS A 52 -9.95 1.10 -11.69
C LYS A 52 -9.77 1.80 -13.03
N LEU A 53 -8.52 2.02 -13.46
CA LEU A 53 -8.23 2.70 -14.70
C LEU A 53 -8.70 1.92 -15.94
N GLU A 54 -8.73 0.58 -15.88
CA GLU A 54 -9.24 -0.30 -16.94
C GLU A 54 -10.75 -0.15 -17.18
N GLN A 55 -11.50 0.38 -16.22
CA GLN A 55 -12.91 0.68 -16.40
C GLN A 55 -13.14 1.85 -17.38
N GLU A 56 -12.19 2.77 -17.48
CA GLU A 56 -12.30 3.99 -18.28
C GLU A 56 -11.33 4.02 -19.48
N HIS A 57 -10.28 3.22 -19.44
CA HIS A 57 -9.17 3.27 -20.39
C HIS A 57 -8.74 1.88 -20.87
N SER A 58 -8.16 1.81 -22.07
CA SER A 58 -7.54 0.57 -22.55
C SER A 58 -6.30 0.20 -21.71
N ALA A 59 -5.95 -1.09 -21.65
CA ALA A 59 -4.80 -1.57 -20.88
C ALA A 59 -3.48 -0.87 -21.25
N GLN A 60 -3.33 -0.45 -22.51
CA GLN A 60 -2.16 0.29 -22.97
C GLN A 60 -2.15 1.74 -22.42
N ALA A 61 -3.31 2.39 -22.42
CA ALA A 61 -3.47 3.73 -21.85
C ALA A 61 -3.27 3.72 -20.33
N VAL A 62 -3.73 2.68 -19.63
CA VAL A 62 -3.52 2.50 -18.18
C VAL A 62 -2.03 2.45 -17.82
N LYS A 63 -1.23 1.69 -18.57
CA LYS A 63 0.23 1.64 -18.37
C LYS A 63 0.88 3.01 -18.57
N ALA A 64 0.49 3.74 -19.63
CA ALA A 64 1.01 5.06 -19.91
C ALA A 64 0.64 6.07 -18.82
N LEU A 65 -0.61 6.08 -18.37
CA LEU A 65 -1.09 6.95 -17.30
C LEU A 65 -0.37 6.68 -15.98
N ASN A 66 -0.29 5.41 -15.56
CA ASN A 66 0.42 5.05 -14.33
C ASN A 66 1.90 5.47 -14.37
N LYS A 67 2.56 5.30 -15.52
CA LYS A 67 3.95 5.74 -15.70
C LYS A 67 4.06 7.26 -15.59
N PHE A 68 3.21 7.99 -16.30
CA PHE A 68 3.20 9.46 -16.29
C PHE A 68 2.95 10.02 -14.89
N GLU A 69 1.96 9.50 -14.17
CA GLU A 69 1.64 9.96 -12.82
C GLU A 69 2.76 9.64 -11.82
N ASN A 70 3.42 8.49 -11.95
CA ASN A 70 4.58 8.16 -11.13
C ASN A 70 5.78 9.08 -11.43
N GLU A 71 6.06 9.36 -12.71
CA GLU A 71 7.11 10.31 -13.11
C GLU A 71 6.82 11.72 -12.61
N ALA A 72 5.58 12.17 -12.71
CA ALA A 72 5.15 13.48 -12.20
C ALA A 72 5.34 13.59 -10.67
N LEU A 73 5.02 12.54 -9.89
CA LEU A 73 5.24 12.52 -8.46
C LEU A 73 6.73 12.50 -8.10
N ILE A 74 7.55 11.74 -8.82
CA ILE A 74 9.00 11.72 -8.62
C ILE A 74 9.59 13.11 -8.89
N GLU A 75 9.17 13.76 -9.97
CA GLU A 75 9.67 15.10 -10.32
C GLU A 75 9.20 16.15 -9.30
N ALA A 76 7.93 16.09 -8.88
CA ALA A 76 7.41 16.93 -7.80
C ALA A 76 8.17 16.72 -6.48
N SER A 77 8.56 15.48 -6.17
CA SER A 77 9.35 15.18 -4.97
C SER A 77 10.77 15.77 -5.04
N LYS A 78 11.40 15.78 -6.20
CA LYS A 78 12.73 16.39 -6.40
C LYS A 78 12.68 17.91 -6.23
N THR A 79 11.65 18.55 -6.76
CA THR A 79 11.46 20.00 -6.61
C THR A 79 11.05 20.39 -5.19
N ALA A 80 10.24 19.56 -4.53
CA ALA A 80 9.86 19.76 -3.13
C ALA A 80 11.04 19.54 -2.14
N ASN A 81 12.02 18.70 -2.51
CA ASN A 81 13.23 18.48 -1.70
C ASN A 81 14.14 19.72 -1.55
N ALA A 82 13.90 20.78 -2.33
CA ALA A 82 14.52 22.09 -2.11
C ALA A 82 14.02 22.78 -0.82
N GLY A 83 12.90 22.31 -0.23
CA GLY A 83 12.36 22.76 1.05
C GLY A 83 11.98 21.58 1.93
N GLN A 84 12.95 20.68 2.19
CA GLN A 84 12.73 19.40 2.85
C GLN A 84 11.97 19.59 4.17
N GLN A 85 10.68 19.31 4.16
CA GLN A 85 9.89 19.23 5.38
C GLN A 85 10.29 17.93 6.09
N THR A 86 11.15 18.09 7.10
CA THR A 86 11.56 16.97 7.96
C THR A 86 10.32 16.32 8.57
N TYR A 87 10.29 14.98 8.64
CA TYR A 87 9.22 14.29 9.32
C TYR A 87 9.14 14.75 10.78
N GLU A 88 7.99 15.24 11.17
CA GLU A 88 7.70 15.67 12.53
C GLU A 88 7.06 14.52 13.29
N SER A 89 7.71 14.04 14.35
CA SER A 89 7.13 13.02 15.21
C SER A 89 5.89 13.55 15.92
N GLY A 90 4.86 12.70 16.03
CA GLY A 90 3.68 13.00 16.83
C GLY A 90 4.01 13.00 18.33
N THR A 91 3.13 13.62 19.11
CA THR A 91 3.24 13.66 20.58
C THR A 91 2.39 12.61 21.27
N GLN A 92 1.42 12.01 20.56
CA GLN A 92 0.52 10.99 21.07
C GLN A 92 0.76 9.67 20.33
N PHE A 93 0.78 8.56 21.06
CA PHE A 93 1.00 7.21 20.53
C PHE A 93 -0.19 6.30 20.87
N PRO A 94 -1.27 6.32 20.06
CA PRO A 94 -2.52 5.61 20.40
C PRO A 94 -2.36 4.08 20.51
N ILE A 95 -1.37 3.52 19.83
CA ILE A 95 -1.06 2.07 19.86
C ILE A 95 0.26 1.75 20.58
N GLY A 96 0.80 2.72 21.35
CA GLY A 96 2.09 2.62 22.01
C GLY A 96 3.22 3.29 21.21
N SER A 97 4.31 3.59 21.91
CA SER A 97 5.52 4.23 21.32
C SER A 97 6.37 3.25 20.52
N ASP A 98 6.29 1.96 20.83
CA ASP A 98 7.06 0.92 20.15
C ASP A 98 6.37 0.48 18.86
N PRO A 99 7.13 0.25 17.78
CA PRO A 99 6.54 -0.21 16.52
C PRO A 99 5.90 -1.59 16.66
N LEU A 100 4.67 -1.75 16.18
CA LEU A 100 3.97 -3.03 16.15
C LEU A 100 4.16 -3.76 14.83
N LEU A 101 4.34 -5.08 14.90
CA LEU A 101 4.47 -5.91 13.72
C LEU A 101 3.11 -6.04 13.02
N VAL A 102 3.06 -5.70 11.72
CA VAL A 102 1.89 -6.00 10.90
C VAL A 102 1.88 -7.49 10.56
N MET A 103 0.86 -8.18 11.07
CA MET A 103 0.68 -9.63 10.91
C MET A 103 0.03 -9.97 9.57
N ASP A 104 -0.96 -9.17 9.17
CA ASP A 104 -1.69 -9.31 7.92
C ASP A 104 -2.26 -7.97 7.46
N ILE A 105 -2.63 -7.87 6.17
CA ILE A 105 -3.23 -6.66 5.60
C ILE A 105 -4.35 -7.01 4.63
N THR A 106 -5.35 -6.13 4.61
CA THR A 106 -6.42 -6.15 3.59
C THR A 106 -6.49 -4.78 2.94
N CYS A 107 -6.61 -4.76 1.61
CA CYS A 107 -6.71 -3.53 0.83
C CYS A 107 -8.05 -3.48 0.10
N ALA A 108 -8.70 -2.33 0.11
CA ALA A 108 -9.93 -2.07 -0.63
C ALA A 108 -9.92 -0.66 -1.22
N LEU A 109 -10.54 -0.49 -2.40
CA LEU A 109 -10.83 0.84 -2.93
C LEU A 109 -11.93 1.50 -2.10
N THR A 110 -11.84 2.81 -1.94
CA THR A 110 -12.87 3.61 -1.28
C THR A 110 -13.35 4.70 -2.24
N LYS A 111 -14.66 4.93 -2.28
CA LYS A 111 -15.28 6.08 -2.94
C LYS A 111 -15.66 7.07 -1.85
N ASN A 112 -15.18 8.33 -1.95
CA ASN A 112 -15.48 9.38 -0.96
C ASN A 112 -15.31 8.95 0.50
N GLY A 113 -14.39 8.00 0.79
CA GLY A 113 -14.16 7.45 2.13
C GLY A 113 -15.06 6.29 2.54
N GLU A 114 -16.01 5.87 1.71
CA GLU A 114 -16.81 4.66 1.91
C GLU A 114 -16.25 3.49 1.09
N LYS A 115 -16.34 2.26 1.61
CA LYS A 115 -15.94 1.06 0.87
C LYS A 115 -16.89 0.88 -0.32
N LEU A 116 -16.34 0.64 -1.51
CA LEU A 116 -17.15 0.31 -2.68
C LEU A 116 -17.59 -1.15 -2.59
N ASP A 117 -18.89 -1.39 -2.56
CA ASP A 117 -19.48 -2.68 -2.84
C ASP A 117 -19.49 -2.92 -4.36
N GLU A 118 -19.09 -4.09 -4.82
CA GLU A 118 -18.86 -4.42 -6.24
C GLU A 118 -20.10 -4.25 -7.17
N ASN A 119 -21.29 -4.00 -6.62
CA ASN A 119 -22.54 -3.99 -7.37
C ASN A 119 -23.06 -2.61 -7.80
N ASN A 120 -22.34 -1.50 -7.54
CA ASN A 120 -22.83 -0.16 -7.83
C ASN A 120 -21.87 0.66 -8.70
N SER A 121 -21.73 0.31 -9.98
CA SER A 121 -20.72 0.85 -10.91
C SER A 121 -21.24 1.90 -11.91
N SER A 122 -22.25 2.71 -11.60
CA SER A 122 -22.86 3.59 -12.63
C SER A 122 -22.75 5.09 -12.40
N GLU A 123 -21.80 5.60 -11.60
CA GLU A 123 -21.59 7.05 -11.48
C GLU A 123 -20.17 7.48 -11.88
N LYS A 124 -20.08 8.57 -12.67
CA LYS A 124 -18.82 9.21 -13.10
C LYS A 124 -17.93 9.52 -11.90
N HIS A 125 -16.77 8.89 -11.86
CA HIS A 125 -15.81 9.00 -10.77
C HIS A 125 -15.01 10.30 -10.88
N THR A 126 -15.14 11.16 -9.90
CA THR A 126 -14.20 12.25 -9.62
C THR A 126 -12.96 11.70 -8.92
N PHE A 127 -11.82 12.37 -9.05
CA PHE A 127 -10.48 11.99 -8.56
C PHE A 127 -10.35 11.76 -7.03
N ASP A 128 -11.42 11.61 -6.30
CA ASP A 128 -11.48 11.58 -4.83
C ASP A 128 -11.43 10.15 -4.24
N ASP A 129 -11.17 9.15 -5.09
CA ASP A 129 -11.10 7.76 -4.67
C ASP A 129 -9.76 7.46 -4.02
N GLY A 130 -9.81 6.75 -2.92
CA GLY A 130 -8.66 6.38 -2.12
C GLY A 130 -8.51 4.88 -1.95
N LEU A 131 -7.50 4.53 -1.16
CA LEU A 131 -7.25 3.17 -0.70
C LEU A 131 -7.54 3.10 0.80
N SER A 132 -8.31 2.10 1.21
CA SER A 132 -8.42 1.68 2.61
C SER A 132 -7.52 0.47 2.83
N VAL A 133 -6.63 0.57 3.80
CA VAL A 133 -5.75 -0.53 4.22
C VAL A 133 -6.07 -0.86 5.66
N ASP A 134 -6.48 -2.10 5.90
CA ASP A 134 -6.68 -2.63 7.25
C ASP A 134 -5.46 -3.44 7.66
N PHE A 135 -4.73 -3.00 8.67
CA PHE A 135 -3.60 -3.69 9.26
C PHE A 135 -4.06 -4.54 10.44
N VAL A 136 -3.77 -5.82 10.41
CA VAL A 136 -3.96 -6.73 11.55
C VAL A 136 -2.69 -6.69 12.40
N LEU A 137 -2.84 -6.35 13.66
CA LEU A 137 -1.76 -6.20 14.63
C LEU A 137 -1.75 -7.37 15.63
N PRO A 138 -0.69 -7.55 16.43
CA PRO A 138 -0.65 -8.55 17.49
C PRO A 138 -1.84 -8.42 18.45
N GLY A 139 -2.34 -9.56 18.92
CA GLY A 139 -3.52 -9.58 19.80
C GLY A 139 -4.86 -9.40 19.11
N GLY A 140 -4.90 -9.35 17.76
CA GLY A 140 -6.11 -9.21 16.96
C GLY A 140 -6.62 -7.76 16.85
N ALA A 141 -5.83 -6.78 17.28
CA ALA A 141 -6.15 -5.38 17.06
C ALA A 141 -6.06 -5.04 15.56
N ASN A 142 -6.93 -4.14 15.11
CA ASN A 142 -6.96 -3.67 13.73
C ASN A 142 -6.73 -2.16 13.68
N LEU A 143 -5.94 -1.74 12.70
CA LEU A 143 -5.70 -0.33 12.39
C LEU A 143 -6.10 -0.07 10.94
N ASN A 144 -7.11 0.77 10.74
CA ASN A 144 -7.54 1.18 9.40
C ASN A 144 -6.86 2.47 8.98
N LEU A 145 -6.23 2.45 7.81
CA LEU A 145 -5.59 3.58 7.17
C LEU A 145 -6.32 3.90 5.87
N LYS A 146 -6.90 5.10 5.80
CA LYS A 146 -7.54 5.61 4.57
C LYS A 146 -6.61 6.61 3.90
N LEU A 147 -6.23 6.35 2.65
CA LEU A 147 -5.31 7.15 1.86
C LEU A 147 -6.04 7.74 0.66
N ALA A 148 -5.98 9.04 0.50
CA ALA A 148 -6.36 9.69 -0.75
C ALA A 148 -5.39 9.28 -1.89
N GLY A 149 -5.82 9.37 -3.14
CA GLY A 149 -5.09 8.85 -4.30
C GLY A 149 -3.63 9.28 -4.37
N ASN A 150 -3.34 10.58 -4.16
CA ASN A 150 -1.97 11.10 -4.20
C ASN A 150 -1.10 10.56 -3.05
N MET A 151 -1.66 10.49 -1.85
CA MET A 151 -0.95 9.96 -0.67
C MET A 151 -0.67 8.47 -0.82
N MET A 152 -1.62 7.71 -1.37
CA MET A 152 -1.44 6.30 -1.69
C MET A 152 -0.31 6.08 -2.67
N ARG A 153 -0.27 6.85 -3.78
CA ARG A 153 0.81 6.75 -4.77
C ARG A 153 2.17 7.10 -4.18
N ALA A 154 2.24 8.17 -3.39
CA ALA A 154 3.45 8.57 -2.69
C ALA A 154 3.95 7.46 -1.73
N MET A 155 3.05 6.85 -0.97
CA MET A 155 3.37 5.71 -0.11
C MET A 155 3.90 4.53 -0.93
N CYS A 156 3.25 4.16 -2.03
CA CYS A 156 3.69 3.07 -2.89
C CYS A 156 5.06 3.33 -3.49
N LEU A 157 5.34 4.55 -3.98
CA LEU A 157 6.65 4.93 -4.49
C LEU A 157 7.74 4.83 -3.43
N LEU A 158 7.47 5.33 -2.22
CA LEU A 158 8.38 5.25 -1.09
C LEU A 158 8.70 3.79 -0.72
N LEU A 159 7.67 2.95 -0.59
CA LEU A 159 7.84 1.54 -0.28
C LEU A 159 8.54 0.76 -1.39
N ASP A 160 8.30 1.09 -2.66
CA ASP A 160 8.97 0.45 -3.79
C ASP A 160 10.46 0.81 -3.85
N GLN A 161 10.83 2.06 -3.56
CA GLN A 161 12.23 2.47 -3.42
C GLN A 161 12.94 1.69 -2.30
N LEU A 162 12.28 1.54 -1.14
CA LEU A 162 12.85 0.78 -0.02
C LEU A 162 12.94 -0.72 -0.33
N ARG A 163 11.96 -1.28 -1.04
CA ARG A 163 11.99 -2.65 -1.55
C ARG A 163 13.20 -2.89 -2.47
N GLN A 164 13.45 -1.96 -3.39
CA GLN A 164 14.61 -2.02 -4.28
C GLN A 164 15.92 -1.92 -3.49
N GLN A 165 16.01 -0.99 -2.55
CA GLN A 165 17.17 -0.85 -1.66
C GLN A 165 17.42 -2.12 -0.84
N ALA A 166 16.36 -2.80 -0.39
CA ALA A 166 16.42 -4.05 0.36
C ALA A 166 16.76 -5.28 -0.51
N GLY A 167 16.74 -5.16 -1.83
CA GLY A 167 16.91 -6.29 -2.74
C GLY A 167 15.75 -7.31 -2.68
N TRP A 168 14.57 -6.89 -2.24
CA TRP A 168 13.40 -7.75 -2.15
C TRP A 168 12.74 -7.91 -3.51
N GLY A 169 12.85 -8.83 -4.26
CA GLY A 169 12.25 -9.12 -5.57
C GLY A 169 11.04 -8.26 -6.02
N GLU A 170 10.42 -8.59 -7.11
CA GLU A 170 9.26 -7.86 -7.61
C GLU A 170 7.99 -8.15 -6.81
N ALA A 171 7.13 -7.14 -6.68
CA ALA A 171 5.81 -7.28 -6.10
C ALA A 171 4.89 -7.91 -7.15
N SER A 172 4.41 -9.12 -6.92
CA SER A 172 3.44 -9.80 -7.77
C SER A 172 2.33 -10.42 -6.93
N LEU A 173 1.08 -10.32 -7.43
CA LEU A 173 0.00 -11.15 -6.93
C LEU A 173 0.09 -12.48 -7.70
N ALA A 174 0.40 -13.56 -7.01
CA ALA A 174 0.26 -14.89 -7.57
C ALA A 174 -1.25 -15.18 -7.70
N ILE A 175 -1.84 -14.79 -8.84
CA ILE A 175 -3.18 -15.24 -9.20
C ILE A 175 -3.01 -16.70 -9.61
N LYS A 176 -3.43 -17.65 -8.77
CA LYS A 176 -3.61 -19.02 -9.21
C LYS A 176 -4.70 -19.02 -10.28
N SER A 177 -4.31 -19.06 -11.55
CA SER A 177 -5.20 -19.56 -12.59
C SER A 177 -5.39 -21.06 -12.31
N GLU A 178 -6.57 -21.46 -11.91
CA GLU A 178 -6.96 -22.87 -11.90
C GLU A 178 -6.88 -23.39 -13.34
N GLY A 179 -5.87 -24.20 -13.63
CA GLY A 179 -5.76 -24.93 -14.89
C GLY A 179 -4.45 -24.74 -15.62
N GLN A 180 -3.33 -25.21 -15.04
CA GLN A 180 -2.25 -25.83 -15.80
C GLN A 180 -1.32 -26.59 -14.85
N ASN A 181 -1.37 -27.93 -14.96
CA ASN A 181 -0.34 -28.79 -14.39
C ASN A 181 0.97 -28.54 -15.13
N ASP A 182 1.97 -27.99 -14.43
CA ASP A 182 3.36 -28.19 -14.79
C ASP A 182 4.14 -28.44 -13.52
N LEU A 183 4.67 -29.65 -13.47
CA LEU A 183 5.65 -30.17 -12.53
C LEU A 183 6.95 -29.38 -12.74
N ASP A 184 7.36 -28.64 -11.73
CA ASP A 184 8.72 -28.55 -11.20
C ASP A 184 8.89 -27.29 -10.35
N GLY A 185 9.34 -27.49 -9.10
CA GLY A 185 10.04 -26.47 -8.31
C GLY A 185 9.38 -26.03 -7.01
N ASP A 186 9.85 -26.60 -5.92
CA ASP A 186 9.84 -26.16 -4.53
C ASP A 186 8.49 -26.02 -3.78
N PRO A 187 8.19 -26.97 -2.86
CA PRO A 187 6.88 -27.08 -2.21
C PRO A 187 6.66 -26.20 -0.96
N ILE A 188 7.56 -25.31 -0.58
CA ILE A 188 7.50 -24.71 0.78
C ILE A 188 6.75 -23.35 0.84
N LEU A 189 6.45 -22.70 -0.28
CA LEU A 189 5.82 -21.38 -0.29
C LEU A 189 4.31 -21.36 -0.60
N ASN A 190 3.67 -22.52 -0.78
CA ASN A 190 2.39 -22.61 -1.48
C ASN A 190 1.14 -22.80 -0.61
N GLU A 191 1.21 -22.93 0.71
CA GLU A 191 0.03 -23.41 1.46
C GLU A 191 -0.78 -22.37 2.26
N LYS A 192 -0.36 -21.11 2.38
CA LYS A 192 -1.09 -20.13 3.21
C LYS A 192 -1.61 -18.87 2.53
N PHE A 193 -1.33 -18.67 1.26
CA PHE A 193 -1.80 -17.48 0.52
C PHE A 193 -3.18 -17.65 -0.14
N SER A 194 -3.79 -18.84 -0.05
CA SER A 194 -5.01 -19.18 -0.81
C SER A 194 -6.34 -18.83 -0.13
N GLN A 195 -6.30 -18.21 1.06
CA GLN A 195 -7.54 -17.93 1.80
C GLN A 195 -7.53 -16.48 2.27
N LYS A 196 -8.01 -15.59 1.51
CA LYS A 196 -8.61 -14.28 1.81
C LYS A 196 -8.20 -13.19 0.82
N LEU A 197 -8.46 -13.38 -0.45
CA LEU A 197 -8.99 -12.31 -1.27
C LEU A 197 -10.52 -12.43 -1.15
N SER A 198 -11.07 -12.08 0.00
CA SER A 198 -12.47 -11.74 0.11
C SER A 198 -12.61 -10.32 -0.37
N ILE A 199 -12.91 -10.16 -1.63
CA ILE A 199 -13.38 -8.92 -2.22
C ILE A 199 -14.81 -8.77 -1.69
N HIS A 200 -14.96 -7.98 -0.67
CA HIS A 200 -16.26 -7.48 -0.22
C HIS A 200 -16.40 -6.04 -0.60
#